data_327b36d75af4d4337c17dc9b84e31d7b
#
_entry.id   327b36d75af4d4337c17dc9b84e31d7b
#
_cell.length_a   1.000
_cell.length_b   1.000
_cell.length_c   1.000
_cell.angle_alpha   90.00
_cell.angle_beta   90.00
_cell.angle_gamma   90.00
#
_symmetry.space_group_name_H-M   'P 1'
#
loop_
_entity.id
_entity.type
_entity.pdbx_description
1 polymer ?
#
loop_
_entity_poly.entity_id
_entity_poly.type
_entity_poly.pdbx_seq_one_letter_code
_entity_poly.pdbx_strand_id
1 'polypeptide(L)'
;MSNPLLEVKNLSKHFGSRKNLVKAVDGVSFNIMPGETLGLVGESGCGKSTTGRTIIKLYESTSGQVIFDGKDISKLSKKEKKHFYQDMQMIFQDPYASLNPRMTVREILEEGYEIHGLYKNKKERKEKVYELLESVGLNREHASRYPHEFSGGQRQRIGIARALSFDPKLIIADEPISALDVSIQAQVVNMMKDIQKERGLAYLFIAHDLSMVKYISDRIAVMYKGRLLEIGEADELYNNPIHPYTKSLLSAVPQPDPISERGRKRIKYEHQEYTEIDDSLLEFRSFGNDHYVYCTEEEFKAWQV
;
A
#
# COMPACT_ATOMS: atom_id res chain seq x y z
N MET A 1 -14.72 17.49 -11.40
CA MET A 1 -13.63 16.59 -11.02
C MET A 1 -13.96 16.03 -9.65
N SER A 2 -13.92 14.71 -9.46
CA SER A 2 -14.12 14.10 -8.14
C SER A 2 -12.96 14.48 -7.21
N ASN A 3 -13.27 14.73 -5.93
CA ASN A 3 -12.21 15.00 -4.94
C ASN A 3 -11.47 13.70 -4.60
N PRO A 4 -10.15 13.74 -4.39
CA PRO A 4 -9.41 12.56 -3.94
C PRO A 4 -9.90 12.08 -2.57
N LEU A 5 -9.92 10.75 -2.37
CA LEU A 5 -10.23 10.12 -1.09
C LEU A 5 -9.10 10.31 -0.08
N LEU A 6 -7.85 10.18 -0.56
CA LEU A 6 -6.65 10.43 0.23
C LEU A 6 -5.77 11.44 -0.50
N GLU A 7 -5.29 12.47 0.22
CA GLU A 7 -4.25 13.37 -0.23
C GLU A 7 -3.10 13.37 0.79
N VAL A 8 -1.90 13.08 0.33
CA VAL A 8 -0.66 13.15 1.09
C VAL A 8 0.15 14.33 0.55
N LYS A 9 0.50 15.29 1.42
CA LYS A 9 1.21 16.53 1.05
C LYS A 9 2.49 16.69 1.85
N ASN A 10 3.63 16.60 1.17
CA ASN A 10 4.98 16.76 1.73
C ASN A 10 5.20 15.97 3.02
N LEU A 11 4.68 14.74 3.07
CA LEU A 11 4.74 13.89 4.25
C LEU A 11 6.18 13.50 4.54
N SER A 12 6.62 13.75 5.77
CA SER A 12 7.94 13.32 6.24
C SER A 12 7.83 12.56 7.55
N LYS A 13 8.61 11.49 7.67
CA LYS A 13 8.81 10.75 8.91
C LYS A 13 10.29 10.44 9.09
N HIS A 14 10.85 11.05 10.12
CA HIS A 14 12.24 10.86 10.50
C HIS A 14 12.32 10.11 11.83
N PHE A 15 13.31 9.23 11.96
CA PHE A 15 13.62 8.50 13.19
C PHE A 15 15.01 8.89 13.71
N GLY A 16 15.22 8.74 15.00
CA GLY A 16 16.49 9.01 15.64
C GLY A 16 16.67 10.43 16.14
N SER A 17 17.91 10.82 16.40
CA SER A 17 18.29 12.14 16.91
C SER A 17 19.22 12.85 15.90
N ARG A 18 19.54 14.14 16.17
CA ARG A 18 20.42 14.96 15.28
C ARG A 18 21.69 14.27 14.78
N LYS A 19 22.28 13.35 15.56
CA LYS A 19 23.52 12.63 15.17
C LYS A 19 23.29 11.40 14.30
N ASN A 20 22.11 10.76 14.41
CA ASN A 20 21.73 9.55 13.68
C ASN A 20 20.30 9.67 13.14
N LEU A 21 20.06 10.72 12.36
CA LEU A 21 18.76 10.98 11.76
C LEU A 21 18.57 10.08 10.53
N VAL A 22 17.53 9.25 10.54
CA VAL A 22 17.08 8.45 9.40
C VAL A 22 15.82 9.07 8.82
N LYS A 23 15.91 9.60 7.61
CA LYS A 23 14.78 10.16 6.86
C LYS A 23 14.06 9.02 6.14
N ALA A 24 13.24 8.28 6.87
CA ALA A 24 12.53 7.12 6.30
C ALA A 24 11.46 7.50 5.29
N VAL A 25 10.85 8.68 5.44
CA VAL A 25 9.96 9.33 4.48
C VAL A 25 10.36 10.81 4.46
N ASP A 26 10.58 11.38 3.27
CA ASP A 26 11.14 12.72 3.09
C ASP A 26 10.41 13.46 1.96
N GLY A 27 9.36 14.24 2.31
CA GLY A 27 8.62 15.09 1.39
C GLY A 27 7.69 14.35 0.41
N VAL A 28 7.15 13.18 0.79
CA VAL A 28 6.30 12.37 -0.09
C VAL A 28 4.94 13.03 -0.32
N SER A 29 4.54 13.16 -1.60
CA SER A 29 3.24 13.72 -1.99
C SER A 29 2.59 12.85 -3.07
N PHE A 30 1.33 12.45 -2.86
CA PHE A 30 0.48 11.75 -3.82
C PHE A 30 -0.98 11.81 -3.40
N ASN A 31 -1.87 11.37 -4.27
CA ASN A 31 -3.30 11.23 -3.99
C ASN A 31 -3.81 9.85 -4.40
N ILE A 32 -4.95 9.45 -3.83
CA ILE A 32 -5.71 8.25 -4.21
C ILE A 32 -7.16 8.67 -4.40
N MET A 33 -7.75 8.27 -5.55
CA MET A 33 -9.15 8.53 -5.85
C MET A 33 -10.05 7.46 -5.23
N PRO A 34 -11.35 7.72 -5.03
CA PRO A 34 -12.30 6.69 -4.62
C PRO A 34 -12.29 5.51 -5.61
N GLY A 35 -12.17 4.27 -5.08
CA GLY A 35 -12.14 3.05 -5.90
C GLY A 35 -10.81 2.79 -6.62
N GLU A 36 -9.80 3.65 -6.48
CA GLU A 36 -8.49 3.51 -7.12
C GLU A 36 -7.57 2.60 -6.30
N THR A 37 -6.74 1.83 -6.98
CA THR A 37 -5.54 1.20 -6.40
C THR A 37 -4.29 1.96 -6.81
N LEU A 38 -3.62 2.60 -5.86
CA LEU A 38 -2.27 3.12 -6.04
C LEU A 38 -1.25 2.11 -5.53
N GLY A 39 -0.39 1.62 -6.43
CA GLY A 39 0.74 0.77 -6.09
C GLY A 39 1.93 1.60 -5.61
N LEU A 40 2.50 1.28 -4.45
CA LEU A 40 3.73 1.91 -3.95
C LEU A 40 4.87 0.88 -3.96
N VAL A 41 5.84 1.09 -4.84
CA VAL A 41 6.94 0.13 -5.09
C VAL A 41 8.31 0.73 -4.80
N GLY A 42 9.31 -0.13 -4.64
CA GLY A 42 10.71 0.22 -4.41
C GLY A 42 11.43 -0.87 -3.62
N GLU A 43 12.75 -0.74 -3.46
CA GLU A 43 13.57 -1.70 -2.72
C GLU A 43 13.17 -1.83 -1.24
N SER A 44 13.57 -2.94 -0.60
CA SER A 44 13.37 -3.12 0.84
C SER A 44 14.07 -2.00 1.61
N GLY A 45 13.37 -1.46 2.62
CA GLY A 45 13.91 -0.38 3.44
C GLY A 45 13.82 1.04 2.84
N CYS A 46 13.26 1.23 1.63
CA CYS A 46 13.13 2.56 1.02
C CYS A 46 12.06 3.46 1.65
N GLY A 47 11.26 2.97 2.62
CA GLY A 47 10.29 3.77 3.36
C GLY A 47 8.80 3.47 3.11
N LYS A 48 8.44 2.53 2.22
CA LYS A 48 7.04 2.19 1.86
C LYS A 48 6.14 1.89 3.06
N SER A 49 6.52 0.90 3.85
CA SER A 49 5.75 0.51 5.06
C SER A 49 5.68 1.66 6.08
N THR A 50 6.76 2.45 6.19
CA THR A 50 6.76 3.65 7.05
C THR A 50 5.76 4.68 6.55
N THR A 51 5.66 4.88 5.24
CA THR A 51 4.67 5.79 4.62
C THR A 51 3.25 5.34 4.96
N GLY A 52 2.89 4.07 4.71
CA GLY A 52 1.58 3.54 5.04
C GLY A 52 1.23 3.66 6.53
N ARG A 53 2.16 3.29 7.41
CA ARG A 53 1.98 3.39 8.88
C ARG A 53 1.87 4.84 9.37
N THR A 54 2.52 5.78 8.70
CA THR A 54 2.38 7.20 9.04
C THR A 54 1.03 7.75 8.58
N ILE A 55 0.54 7.35 7.41
CA ILE A 55 -0.79 7.74 6.89
C ILE A 55 -1.90 7.28 7.84
N ILE A 56 -1.88 6.02 8.32
CA ILE A 56 -2.90 5.52 9.27
C ILE A 56 -2.63 5.96 10.74
N LYS A 57 -1.63 6.82 10.97
CA LYS A 57 -1.27 7.32 12.33
C LYS A 57 -0.78 6.26 13.31
N LEU A 58 -0.19 5.17 12.85
CA LEU A 58 0.62 4.29 13.70
C LEU A 58 1.96 4.94 14.06
N TYR A 59 2.46 5.83 13.19
CA TYR A 59 3.57 6.72 13.48
C TYR A 59 3.10 8.17 13.34
N GLU A 60 3.51 9.03 14.26
CA GLU A 60 3.33 10.47 14.10
C GLU A 60 4.27 10.99 13.01
N SER A 61 3.75 11.81 12.08
CA SER A 61 4.56 12.46 11.06
C SER A 61 5.52 13.47 11.68
N THR A 62 6.69 13.65 11.07
CA THR A 62 7.63 14.72 11.45
C THR A 62 7.17 16.06 10.87
N SER A 63 6.67 16.04 9.63
CA SER A 63 6.07 17.20 8.94
C SER A 63 5.15 16.74 7.82
N GLY A 64 4.50 17.68 7.15
CA GLY A 64 3.54 17.42 6.08
C GLY A 64 2.12 17.21 6.58
N GLN A 65 1.22 16.88 5.65
CA GLN A 65 -0.20 16.79 5.91
C GLN A 65 -0.79 15.56 5.22
N VAL A 66 -1.73 14.89 5.89
CA VAL A 66 -2.56 13.84 5.31
C VAL A 66 -4.03 14.27 5.44
N ILE A 67 -4.72 14.30 4.31
CA ILE A 67 -6.14 14.63 4.22
C ILE A 67 -6.86 13.38 3.77
N PHE A 68 -7.84 12.91 4.54
CA PHE A 68 -8.66 11.76 4.23
C PHE A 68 -10.14 12.17 4.21
N ASP A 69 -10.82 11.86 3.11
CA ASP A 69 -12.23 12.24 2.87
C ASP A 69 -12.48 13.74 3.17
N GLY A 70 -11.57 14.61 2.66
CA GLY A 70 -11.60 16.06 2.83
C GLY A 70 -11.20 16.57 4.21
N LYS A 71 -10.77 15.70 5.14
CA LYS A 71 -10.41 16.10 6.52
C LYS A 71 -8.94 15.87 6.81
N ASP A 72 -8.28 16.85 7.39
CA ASP A 72 -6.92 16.72 7.92
C ASP A 72 -6.92 15.78 9.14
N ILE A 73 -6.25 14.63 9.01
CA ILE A 73 -6.22 13.61 10.07
C ILE A 73 -5.51 14.05 11.35
N SER A 74 -4.67 15.11 11.28
CA SER A 74 -3.99 15.67 12.47
C SER A 74 -4.96 16.44 13.37
N LYS A 75 -6.07 16.93 12.81
CA LYS A 75 -7.05 17.81 13.49
C LYS A 75 -8.32 17.09 13.93
N LEU A 76 -8.38 15.75 13.73
CA LEU A 76 -9.58 14.98 14.07
C LEU A 76 -9.86 14.97 15.58
N SER A 77 -11.12 15.24 15.94
CA SER A 77 -11.65 15.04 17.29
C SER A 77 -11.67 13.55 17.66
N LYS A 78 -11.88 13.22 18.96
CA LYS A 78 -12.00 11.81 19.41
C LYS A 78 -13.10 11.04 18.66
N LYS A 79 -14.24 11.68 18.38
CA LYS A 79 -15.35 11.05 17.64
C LYS A 79 -14.96 10.80 16.18
N GLU A 80 -14.34 11.77 15.53
CA GLU A 80 -13.90 11.64 14.14
C GLU A 80 -12.79 10.60 13.97
N LYS A 81 -11.86 10.50 14.94
CA LYS A 81 -10.85 9.43 14.95
C LYS A 81 -11.46 8.04 14.95
N LYS A 82 -12.59 7.85 15.65
CA LYS A 82 -13.28 6.56 15.67
C LYS A 82 -13.81 6.19 14.28
N HIS A 83 -14.38 7.14 13.54
CA HIS A 83 -14.82 6.92 12.15
C HIS A 83 -13.65 6.77 11.20
N PHE A 84 -12.59 7.58 11.36
CA PHE A 84 -11.37 7.48 10.58
C PHE A 84 -10.78 6.06 10.62
N TYR A 85 -10.70 5.44 11.81
CA TYR A 85 -10.21 4.07 11.93
C TYR A 85 -11.21 2.99 11.51
N GLN A 86 -12.47 3.32 11.22
CA GLN A 86 -13.41 2.42 10.54
C GLN A 86 -13.24 2.54 9.02
N ASP A 87 -13.14 3.78 8.51
CA ASP A 87 -13.07 4.08 7.09
C ASP A 87 -11.69 3.79 6.47
N MET A 88 -10.62 3.75 7.26
CA MET A 88 -9.26 3.42 6.84
C MET A 88 -8.72 2.25 7.64
N GLN A 89 -8.35 1.17 6.97
CA GLN A 89 -7.84 -0.06 7.57
C GLN A 89 -6.46 -0.43 7.03
N MET A 90 -5.77 -1.36 7.69
CA MET A 90 -4.46 -1.82 7.28
C MET A 90 -4.37 -3.35 7.30
N ILE A 91 -3.83 -3.91 6.23
CA ILE A 91 -3.39 -5.31 6.14
C ILE A 91 -1.87 -5.30 6.37
N PHE A 92 -1.41 -6.06 7.35
CA PHE A 92 -0.01 -6.12 7.74
C PHE A 92 0.75 -7.20 6.97
N GLN A 93 2.06 -6.99 6.82
CA GLN A 93 2.98 -7.86 6.09
C GLN A 93 3.04 -9.28 6.65
N ASP A 94 3.08 -9.42 7.97
CA ASP A 94 3.15 -10.74 8.64
C ASP A 94 1.77 -11.21 9.11
N PRO A 95 1.18 -12.20 8.43
CA PRO A 95 -0.13 -12.74 8.83
C PRO A 95 -0.07 -13.52 10.15
N TYR A 96 1.12 -14.00 10.58
CA TYR A 96 1.29 -14.69 11.85
C TYR A 96 1.30 -13.71 13.02
N ALA A 97 2.10 -12.65 12.94
CA ALA A 97 2.20 -11.66 14.00
C ALA A 97 0.95 -10.77 14.12
N SER A 98 0.16 -10.68 13.05
CA SER A 98 -1.01 -9.80 13.02
C SER A 98 -2.27 -10.38 13.66
N LEU A 99 -2.34 -11.69 13.90
CA LEU A 99 -3.49 -12.38 14.49
C LEU A 99 -3.14 -12.89 15.90
N ASN A 100 -4.01 -12.62 16.88
CA ASN A 100 -3.83 -13.14 18.24
C ASN A 100 -4.00 -14.67 18.25
N PRO A 101 -2.95 -15.48 18.54
CA PRO A 101 -3.02 -16.94 18.44
C PRO A 101 -3.90 -17.60 19.52
N ARG A 102 -4.34 -16.82 20.53
CA ARG A 102 -5.20 -17.29 21.64
C ARG A 102 -6.69 -17.06 21.37
N MET A 103 -7.03 -16.38 20.30
CA MET A 103 -8.40 -16.09 19.90
C MET A 103 -8.80 -16.96 18.71
N THR A 104 -10.06 -17.38 18.68
CA THR A 104 -10.65 -17.98 17.49
C THR A 104 -10.78 -16.95 16.37
N VAL A 105 -10.89 -17.39 15.12
CA VAL A 105 -11.11 -16.50 13.97
C VAL A 105 -12.35 -15.63 14.18
N ARG A 106 -13.43 -16.19 14.74
CA ARG A 106 -14.63 -15.41 15.06
C ARG A 106 -14.32 -14.29 16.05
N GLU A 107 -13.64 -14.56 17.14
CA GLU A 107 -13.29 -13.57 18.16
C GLU A 107 -12.41 -12.45 17.56
N ILE A 108 -11.46 -12.80 16.70
CA ILE A 108 -10.61 -11.83 16.00
C ILE A 108 -11.44 -10.89 15.11
N LEU A 109 -12.43 -11.41 14.37
CA LEU A 109 -13.29 -10.61 13.48
C LEU A 109 -14.35 -9.82 14.29
N GLU A 110 -14.86 -10.37 15.39
CA GLU A 110 -15.83 -9.71 16.26
C GLU A 110 -15.22 -8.61 17.13
N GLU A 111 -13.91 -8.69 17.47
CA GLU A 111 -13.21 -7.72 18.34
C GLU A 111 -13.45 -6.27 17.90
N GLY A 112 -13.31 -6.01 16.60
CA GLY A 112 -13.56 -4.70 16.04
C GLY A 112 -15.01 -4.24 16.22
N TYR A 113 -15.98 -5.11 16.06
CA TYR A 113 -17.39 -4.80 16.28
C TYR A 113 -17.67 -4.44 17.75
N GLU A 114 -17.02 -5.12 18.70
CA GLU A 114 -17.16 -4.83 20.12
C GLU A 114 -16.57 -3.47 20.51
N ILE A 115 -15.35 -3.18 20.06
CA ILE A 115 -14.66 -1.90 20.31
C ILE A 115 -15.48 -0.72 19.77
N HIS A 116 -16.05 -0.88 18.58
CA HIS A 116 -16.81 0.18 17.94
C HIS A 116 -18.30 0.18 18.28
N GLY A 117 -18.79 -0.84 19.01
CA GLY A 117 -20.19 -0.96 19.43
C GLY A 117 -21.15 -1.25 18.28
N LEU A 118 -20.66 -1.98 17.27
CA LEU A 118 -21.43 -2.41 16.10
C LEU A 118 -22.13 -3.74 16.36
N TYR A 119 -23.24 -3.99 15.68
CA TYR A 119 -23.98 -5.28 15.73
C TYR A 119 -24.19 -5.79 17.17
N LYS A 120 -25.03 -5.10 17.95
CA LYS A 120 -25.30 -5.43 19.37
C LYS A 120 -25.88 -6.83 19.57
N ASN A 121 -26.60 -7.37 18.58
CA ASN A 121 -27.16 -8.70 18.60
C ASN A 121 -26.09 -9.73 18.24
N LYS A 122 -25.83 -10.70 19.15
CA LYS A 122 -24.84 -11.77 18.93
C LYS A 122 -25.13 -12.62 17.68
N LYS A 123 -26.40 -12.86 17.34
CA LYS A 123 -26.75 -13.63 16.15
C LYS A 123 -26.40 -12.86 14.86
N GLU A 124 -26.75 -11.57 14.82
CA GLU A 124 -26.39 -10.68 13.70
C GLU A 124 -24.87 -10.60 13.51
N ARG A 125 -24.12 -10.41 14.60
CA ARG A 125 -22.66 -10.36 14.59
C ARG A 125 -22.05 -11.65 14.03
N LYS A 126 -22.58 -12.80 14.44
CA LYS A 126 -22.13 -14.10 13.96
C LYS A 126 -22.35 -14.26 12.44
N GLU A 127 -23.52 -13.83 11.93
CA GLU A 127 -23.78 -13.87 10.49
C GLU A 127 -22.83 -12.93 9.72
N LYS A 128 -22.54 -11.73 10.25
CA LYS A 128 -21.55 -10.83 9.64
C LYS A 128 -20.15 -11.45 9.57
N VAL A 129 -19.72 -12.18 10.58
CA VAL A 129 -18.46 -12.94 10.55
C VAL A 129 -18.48 -14.00 9.44
N TYR A 130 -19.61 -14.71 9.27
CA TYR A 130 -19.74 -15.70 8.21
C TYR A 130 -19.69 -15.08 6.81
N GLU A 131 -20.41 -13.97 6.59
CA GLU A 131 -20.36 -13.21 5.34
C GLU A 131 -18.92 -12.76 5.02
N LEU A 132 -18.17 -12.28 6.01
CA LEU A 132 -16.76 -11.89 5.83
C LEU A 132 -15.87 -13.07 5.45
N LEU A 133 -16.02 -14.21 6.11
CA LEU A 133 -15.25 -15.41 5.77
C LEU A 133 -15.53 -15.87 4.35
N GLU A 134 -16.81 -15.91 3.96
CA GLU A 134 -17.23 -16.30 2.61
C GLU A 134 -16.67 -15.32 1.55
N SER A 135 -16.65 -14.01 1.83
CA SER A 135 -16.12 -12.99 0.91
C SER A 135 -14.62 -13.15 0.62
N VAL A 136 -13.87 -13.80 1.52
CA VAL A 136 -12.44 -14.09 1.31
C VAL A 136 -12.19 -15.56 0.94
N GLY A 137 -13.24 -16.32 0.58
CA GLY A 137 -13.16 -17.71 0.15
C GLY A 137 -12.85 -18.70 1.28
N LEU A 138 -13.28 -18.39 2.52
CA LEU A 138 -13.20 -19.28 3.67
C LEU A 138 -14.60 -19.79 4.06
N ASN A 139 -14.68 -20.99 4.65
CA ASN A 139 -15.94 -21.59 5.09
C ASN A 139 -16.38 -21.08 6.46
N ARG A 140 -17.69 -21.09 6.75
CA ARG A 140 -18.28 -20.71 8.04
C ARG A 140 -17.70 -21.50 9.23
N GLU A 141 -17.36 -22.77 9.02
CA GLU A 141 -16.76 -23.64 10.04
C GLU A 141 -15.39 -23.16 10.50
N HIS A 142 -14.68 -22.40 9.67
CA HIS A 142 -13.41 -21.80 10.02
C HIS A 142 -13.51 -20.77 11.16
N ALA A 143 -14.71 -20.23 11.44
CA ALA A 143 -14.93 -19.27 12.51
C ALA A 143 -14.56 -19.77 13.92
N SER A 144 -14.67 -21.09 14.17
CA SER A 144 -14.38 -21.69 15.46
C SER A 144 -12.92 -22.14 15.66
N ARG A 145 -12.10 -22.07 14.60
CA ARG A 145 -10.70 -22.50 14.62
C ARG A 145 -9.78 -21.38 15.08
N TYR A 146 -8.58 -21.76 15.52
CA TYR A 146 -7.51 -20.85 15.90
C TYR A 146 -6.54 -20.56 14.73
N PRO A 147 -5.85 -19.41 14.71
CA PRO A 147 -4.94 -19.06 13.62
C PRO A 147 -3.88 -20.12 13.29
N HIS A 148 -3.37 -20.85 14.28
CA HIS A 148 -2.35 -21.88 14.07
C HIS A 148 -2.85 -23.10 13.29
N GLU A 149 -4.16 -23.29 13.12
CA GLU A 149 -4.76 -24.39 12.37
C GLU A 149 -4.88 -24.08 10.85
N PHE A 150 -4.41 -22.92 10.41
CA PHE A 150 -4.54 -22.44 9.02
C PHE A 150 -3.19 -22.37 8.32
N SER A 151 -3.21 -22.53 6.99
CA SER A 151 -2.06 -22.24 6.13
C SER A 151 -1.74 -20.73 6.10
N GLY A 152 -0.54 -20.35 5.64
CA GLY A 152 -0.15 -18.94 5.51
C GLY A 152 -1.13 -18.13 4.65
N GLY A 153 -1.56 -18.66 3.51
CA GLY A 153 -2.54 -18.01 2.64
C GLY A 153 -3.93 -17.87 3.27
N GLN A 154 -4.37 -18.88 4.04
CA GLN A 154 -5.63 -18.79 4.79
C GLN A 154 -5.57 -17.75 5.91
N ARG A 155 -4.44 -17.64 6.63
CA ARG A 155 -4.23 -16.58 7.64
C ARG A 155 -4.24 -15.19 7.01
N GLN A 156 -3.63 -15.05 5.83
CA GLN A 156 -3.69 -13.79 5.09
C GLN A 156 -5.13 -13.42 4.74
N ARG A 157 -5.94 -14.37 4.28
CA ARG A 157 -7.37 -14.16 4.00
C ARG A 157 -8.15 -13.75 5.28
N ILE A 158 -7.82 -14.30 6.44
CA ILE A 158 -8.39 -13.87 7.73
C ILE A 158 -7.97 -12.43 8.06
N GLY A 159 -6.71 -12.05 7.83
CA GLY A 159 -6.23 -10.67 7.99
C GLY A 159 -6.94 -9.68 7.06
N ILE A 160 -7.20 -10.09 5.82
CA ILE A 160 -8.00 -9.31 4.85
C ILE A 160 -9.46 -9.19 5.33
N ALA A 161 -10.09 -10.30 5.75
CA ALA A 161 -11.45 -10.29 6.31
C ALA A 161 -11.57 -9.33 7.50
N ARG A 162 -10.56 -9.31 8.40
CA ARG A 162 -10.50 -8.37 9.52
C ARG A 162 -10.46 -6.91 9.04
N ALA A 163 -9.66 -6.59 8.04
CA ALA A 163 -9.62 -5.25 7.48
C ALA A 163 -10.96 -4.85 6.84
N LEU A 164 -11.67 -5.79 6.24
CA LEU A 164 -12.99 -5.58 5.62
C LEU A 164 -14.15 -5.47 6.62
N SER A 165 -13.94 -5.78 7.91
CA SER A 165 -15.01 -5.89 8.90
C SER A 165 -15.81 -4.60 9.13
N PHE A 166 -15.23 -3.45 8.81
CA PHE A 166 -15.87 -2.14 8.96
C PHE A 166 -16.41 -1.55 7.67
N ASP A 167 -16.33 -2.28 6.56
CA ASP A 167 -16.65 -1.78 5.21
C ASP A 167 -15.88 -0.47 4.89
N PRO A 168 -14.53 -0.52 4.96
CA PRO A 168 -13.68 0.66 4.85
C PRO A 168 -13.73 1.28 3.45
N LYS A 169 -13.40 2.57 3.36
CA LYS A 169 -13.23 3.29 2.08
C LYS A 169 -11.84 3.07 1.49
N LEU A 170 -10.82 2.91 2.36
CA LEU A 170 -9.42 2.72 1.97
C LEU A 170 -8.76 1.62 2.81
N ILE A 171 -8.04 0.73 2.14
CA ILE A 171 -7.14 -0.23 2.81
C ILE A 171 -5.70 0.03 2.40
N ILE A 172 -4.82 0.17 3.38
CA ILE A 172 -3.37 0.16 3.20
C ILE A 172 -2.91 -1.29 3.31
N ALA A 173 -2.51 -1.89 2.20
CA ALA A 173 -2.02 -3.26 2.15
C ALA A 173 -0.48 -3.27 2.13
N ASP A 174 0.12 -3.48 3.32
CA ASP A 174 1.58 -3.47 3.52
C ASP A 174 2.16 -4.87 3.22
N GLU A 175 2.68 -5.06 2.02
CA GLU A 175 3.23 -6.32 1.49
C GLU A 175 2.32 -7.55 1.73
N PRO A 176 1.04 -7.49 1.34
CA PRO A 176 0.04 -8.48 1.76
C PRO A 176 0.24 -9.89 1.19
N ILE A 177 1.20 -10.06 0.29
CA ILE A 177 1.47 -11.33 -0.41
C ILE A 177 2.91 -11.80 -0.29
N SER A 178 3.81 -11.03 0.35
CA SER A 178 5.26 -11.30 0.36
C SER A 178 5.65 -12.63 1.03
N ALA A 179 4.86 -13.10 1.98
CA ALA A 179 5.09 -14.36 2.71
C ALA A 179 4.37 -15.58 2.11
N LEU A 180 3.82 -15.47 0.89
CA LEU A 180 3.00 -16.51 0.26
C LEU A 180 3.69 -17.09 -0.98
N ASP A 181 3.39 -18.37 -1.28
CA ASP A 181 3.79 -19.01 -2.52
C ASP A 181 3.14 -18.34 -3.74
N VAL A 182 3.83 -18.31 -4.89
CA VAL A 182 3.42 -17.61 -6.11
C VAL A 182 1.98 -17.92 -6.55
N SER A 183 1.56 -19.20 -6.48
CA SER A 183 0.20 -19.59 -6.84
C SER A 183 -0.86 -19.04 -5.90
N ILE A 184 -0.54 -18.90 -4.62
CA ILE A 184 -1.43 -18.32 -3.60
C ILE A 184 -1.45 -16.79 -3.71
N GLN A 185 -0.31 -16.16 -4.04
CA GLN A 185 -0.24 -14.72 -4.29
C GLN A 185 -1.27 -14.30 -5.35
N ALA A 186 -1.29 -14.99 -6.51
CA ALA A 186 -2.25 -14.69 -7.58
C ALA A 186 -3.71 -14.80 -7.14
N GLN A 187 -4.04 -15.84 -6.34
CA GLN A 187 -5.40 -16.01 -5.81
C GLN A 187 -5.81 -14.88 -4.87
N VAL A 188 -4.90 -14.45 -3.97
CA VAL A 188 -5.16 -13.38 -3.02
C VAL A 188 -5.33 -12.04 -3.76
N VAL A 189 -4.48 -11.74 -4.74
CA VAL A 189 -4.57 -10.51 -5.53
C VAL A 189 -5.86 -10.46 -6.35
N ASN A 190 -6.26 -11.56 -7.00
CA ASN A 190 -7.54 -11.64 -7.72
C ASN A 190 -8.72 -11.38 -6.78
N MET A 191 -8.74 -12.04 -5.62
CA MET A 191 -9.77 -11.83 -4.60
C MET A 191 -9.82 -10.35 -4.16
N MET A 192 -8.68 -9.69 -3.94
CA MET A 192 -8.63 -8.26 -3.58
C MET A 192 -9.19 -7.37 -4.69
N LYS A 193 -8.91 -7.67 -5.96
CA LYS A 193 -9.49 -6.96 -7.13
C LYS A 193 -11.00 -7.14 -7.21
N ASP A 194 -11.49 -8.34 -6.97
CA ASP A 194 -12.93 -8.62 -7.00
C ASP A 194 -13.65 -7.84 -5.89
N ILE A 195 -13.10 -7.85 -4.67
CA ILE A 195 -13.61 -7.08 -3.54
C ILE A 195 -13.57 -5.56 -3.82
N GLN A 196 -12.49 -5.06 -4.45
CA GLN A 196 -12.39 -3.65 -4.86
C GLN A 196 -13.55 -3.25 -5.77
N LYS A 197 -13.79 -4.03 -6.82
CA LYS A 197 -14.86 -3.77 -7.78
C LYS A 197 -16.25 -3.86 -7.15
N GLU A 198 -16.47 -4.86 -6.31
CA GLU A 198 -17.77 -5.10 -5.67
C GLU A 198 -18.12 -3.99 -4.68
N ARG A 199 -17.14 -3.51 -3.89
CA ARG A 199 -17.38 -2.56 -2.80
C ARG A 199 -16.97 -1.12 -3.13
N GLY A 200 -16.38 -0.84 -4.29
CA GLY A 200 -15.83 0.48 -4.61
C GLY A 200 -14.68 0.90 -3.70
N LEU A 201 -13.95 -0.07 -3.15
CA LEU A 201 -12.88 0.11 -2.17
C LEU A 201 -11.62 0.65 -2.85
N ALA A 202 -10.93 1.60 -2.22
CA ALA A 202 -9.62 2.07 -2.65
C ALA A 202 -8.50 1.32 -1.94
N TYR A 203 -7.34 1.16 -2.62
CA TYR A 203 -6.14 0.56 -2.02
C TYR A 203 -4.91 1.47 -2.14
N LEU A 204 -4.10 1.51 -1.08
CA LEU A 204 -2.67 1.76 -1.18
C LEU A 204 -1.97 0.40 -1.09
N PHE A 205 -1.54 -0.12 -2.24
CA PHE A 205 -0.93 -1.44 -2.34
C PHE A 205 0.59 -1.34 -2.32
N ILE A 206 1.20 -1.71 -1.20
CA ILE A 206 2.65 -1.65 -0.99
C ILE A 206 3.24 -3.02 -1.32
N ALA A 207 4.19 -3.08 -2.24
CA ALA A 207 4.95 -4.29 -2.54
C ALA A 207 6.33 -3.96 -3.10
N HIS A 208 7.17 -4.98 -3.24
CA HIS A 208 8.48 -4.88 -3.89
C HIS A 208 8.48 -5.49 -5.32
N ASP A 209 7.46 -6.28 -5.68
CA ASP A 209 7.31 -6.88 -7.00
C ASP A 209 6.46 -6.00 -7.92
N LEU A 210 7.14 -5.38 -8.89
CA LEU A 210 6.51 -4.50 -9.88
C LEU A 210 5.49 -5.21 -10.77
N SER A 211 5.68 -6.50 -11.08
CA SER A 211 4.76 -7.25 -11.93
C SER A 211 3.41 -7.44 -11.26
N MET A 212 3.43 -7.80 -9.98
CA MET A 212 2.21 -7.95 -9.19
C MET A 212 1.52 -6.61 -8.95
N VAL A 213 2.30 -5.55 -8.71
CA VAL A 213 1.75 -4.20 -8.55
C VAL A 213 1.13 -3.69 -9.84
N LYS A 214 1.77 -3.88 -10.99
CA LYS A 214 1.17 -3.57 -12.29
C LYS A 214 -0.18 -4.26 -12.48
N TYR A 215 -0.28 -5.52 -12.08
CA TYR A 215 -1.51 -6.29 -12.27
C TYR A 215 -2.70 -5.79 -11.44
N ILE A 216 -2.45 -5.29 -10.22
CA ILE A 216 -3.54 -4.86 -9.31
C ILE A 216 -3.80 -3.36 -9.38
N SER A 217 -2.83 -2.53 -9.76
CA SER A 217 -2.88 -1.07 -9.60
C SER A 217 -3.38 -0.35 -10.84
N ASP A 218 -4.07 0.77 -10.62
CA ASP A 218 -4.42 1.73 -11.67
C ASP A 218 -3.26 2.69 -11.93
N ARG A 219 -2.57 3.12 -10.85
CA ARG A 219 -1.36 3.94 -10.90
C ARG A 219 -0.27 3.35 -10.02
N ILE A 220 0.98 3.62 -10.39
CA ILE A 220 2.17 3.19 -9.63
C ILE A 220 2.97 4.41 -9.21
N ALA A 221 3.44 4.40 -7.95
CA ALA A 221 4.39 5.35 -7.41
C ALA A 221 5.67 4.60 -7.00
N VAL A 222 6.81 5.06 -7.51
CA VAL A 222 8.13 4.45 -7.27
C VAL A 222 8.85 5.23 -6.18
N MET A 223 9.24 4.52 -5.11
CA MET A 223 9.89 5.12 -3.94
C MET A 223 11.32 4.65 -3.79
N TYR A 224 12.22 5.57 -3.51
CA TYR A 224 13.65 5.33 -3.27
C TYR A 224 14.17 6.21 -2.13
N LYS A 225 14.86 5.61 -1.14
CA LYS A 225 15.48 6.32 0.00
C LYS A 225 14.58 7.41 0.65
N GLY A 226 13.31 7.10 0.85
CA GLY A 226 12.36 7.98 1.51
C GLY A 226 11.61 8.94 0.58
N ARG A 227 11.93 9.04 -0.69
CA ARG A 227 11.34 9.96 -1.66
C ARG A 227 10.58 9.22 -2.77
N LEU A 228 9.56 9.84 -3.32
CA LEU A 228 8.96 9.39 -4.58
C LEU A 228 9.80 9.94 -5.72
N LEU A 229 10.11 9.06 -6.69
CA LEU A 229 10.90 9.43 -7.87
C LEU A 229 10.05 9.48 -9.15
N GLU A 230 9.05 8.64 -9.25
CA GLU A 230 8.20 8.54 -10.44
C GLU A 230 6.80 8.10 -10.04
N ILE A 231 5.78 8.66 -10.67
CA ILE A 231 4.38 8.28 -10.48
C ILE A 231 3.64 8.43 -11.81
N GLY A 232 2.85 7.41 -12.17
CA GLY A 232 2.10 7.41 -13.42
C GLY A 232 1.06 6.31 -13.46
N GLU A 233 0.29 6.27 -14.55
CA GLU A 233 -0.60 5.17 -14.86
C GLU A 233 0.20 3.87 -14.97
N ALA A 234 -0.36 2.75 -14.49
CA ALA A 234 0.39 1.51 -14.28
C ALA A 234 1.00 0.92 -15.56
N ASP A 235 0.23 0.91 -16.65
CA ASP A 235 0.71 0.41 -17.95
C ASP A 235 1.74 1.34 -18.57
N GLU A 236 1.52 2.67 -18.48
CA GLU A 236 2.44 3.68 -18.99
C GLU A 236 3.79 3.61 -18.28
N LEU A 237 3.81 3.67 -16.96
CA LEU A 237 5.04 3.62 -16.17
C LEU A 237 5.81 2.31 -16.38
N TYR A 238 5.09 1.18 -16.48
CA TYR A 238 5.73 -0.12 -16.70
C TYR A 238 6.36 -0.27 -18.07
N ASN A 239 5.69 0.22 -19.11
CA ASN A 239 6.14 0.09 -20.50
C ASN A 239 7.12 1.21 -20.91
N ASN A 240 6.95 2.42 -20.37
CA ASN A 240 7.70 3.63 -20.68
C ASN A 240 8.29 4.28 -19.41
N PRO A 241 9.11 3.57 -18.60
CA PRO A 241 9.74 4.15 -17.43
C PRO A 241 10.69 5.27 -17.82
N ILE A 242 10.68 6.37 -17.11
CA ILE A 242 11.51 7.54 -17.42
C ILE A 242 12.71 7.60 -16.48
N HIS A 243 12.46 7.55 -15.16
CA HIS A 243 13.53 7.69 -14.17
C HIS A 243 14.52 6.51 -14.23
N PRO A 244 15.84 6.74 -14.22
CA PRO A 244 16.85 5.66 -14.29
C PRO A 244 16.70 4.58 -13.22
N TYR A 245 16.26 4.94 -12.01
CA TYR A 245 15.98 3.98 -10.95
C TYR A 245 14.80 3.05 -11.30
N THR A 246 13.72 3.57 -11.88
CA THR A 246 12.58 2.78 -12.32
C THR A 246 12.98 1.80 -13.43
N LYS A 247 13.80 2.26 -14.39
CA LYS A 247 14.41 1.39 -15.42
C LYS A 247 15.26 0.27 -14.81
N SER A 248 16.04 0.59 -13.77
CA SER A 248 16.83 -0.39 -13.03
C SER A 248 15.95 -1.43 -12.33
N LEU A 249 14.90 -0.99 -11.61
CA LEU A 249 13.94 -1.89 -10.96
C LEU A 249 13.27 -2.83 -11.94
N LEU A 250 12.76 -2.31 -13.05
CA LEU A 250 12.11 -3.10 -14.10
C LEU A 250 13.09 -4.07 -14.77
N SER A 251 14.35 -3.67 -14.96
CA SER A 251 15.37 -4.56 -15.50
C SER A 251 15.69 -5.76 -14.60
N ALA A 252 15.30 -5.70 -13.33
CA ALA A 252 15.50 -6.79 -12.37
C ALA A 252 14.33 -7.79 -12.35
N VAL A 253 13.18 -7.46 -12.95
CA VAL A 253 12.00 -8.33 -13.02
C VAL A 253 12.28 -9.51 -13.95
N PRO A 254 12.15 -10.79 -13.50
CA PRO A 254 12.35 -11.96 -14.37
C PRO A 254 11.36 -11.98 -15.53
N GLN A 255 11.86 -12.32 -16.72
CA GLN A 255 11.01 -12.53 -17.90
C GLN A 255 10.45 -13.96 -17.88
N PRO A 256 9.14 -14.15 -18.12
CA PRO A 256 8.55 -15.50 -18.15
C PRO A 256 9.10 -16.39 -19.27
N ASP A 257 9.56 -15.78 -20.38
CA ASP A 257 10.18 -16.49 -21.50
C ASP A 257 11.66 -16.77 -21.23
N PRO A 258 12.10 -18.06 -21.18
CA PRO A 258 13.49 -18.42 -20.94
C PRO A 258 14.49 -17.91 -21.99
N ILE A 259 14.04 -17.65 -23.21
CA ILE A 259 14.90 -17.13 -24.30
C ILE A 259 15.19 -15.65 -24.04
N SER A 260 14.17 -14.87 -23.77
CA SER A 260 14.27 -13.43 -23.42
C SER A 260 15.05 -13.23 -22.12
N GLU A 261 14.86 -14.12 -21.13
CA GLU A 261 15.58 -14.06 -19.85
C GLU A 261 17.10 -14.24 -20.01
N ARG A 262 17.56 -15.13 -20.93
CA ARG A 262 19.00 -15.30 -21.22
C ARG A 262 19.67 -14.06 -21.79
N GLY A 263 18.92 -13.25 -22.52
CA GLY A 263 19.41 -11.97 -23.13
C GLY A 263 19.33 -10.77 -22.21
N ARG A 264 18.66 -10.90 -21.04
CA ARG A 264 18.40 -9.78 -20.14
C ARG A 264 19.69 -9.24 -19.51
N LYS A 265 19.90 -7.93 -19.64
CA LYS A 265 20.96 -7.20 -18.96
C LYS A 265 20.35 -6.41 -17.81
N ARG A 266 20.77 -6.68 -16.59
CA ARG A 266 20.43 -5.87 -15.42
C ARG A 266 21.09 -4.49 -15.55
N ILE A 267 20.29 -3.45 -15.47
CA ILE A 267 20.74 -2.06 -15.38
C ILE A 267 21.03 -1.80 -13.91
N LYS A 268 22.27 -1.45 -13.57
CA LYS A 268 22.59 -0.98 -12.22
C LYS A 268 22.26 0.51 -12.16
N TYR A 269 21.46 0.88 -11.19
CA TYR A 269 21.28 2.27 -10.83
C TYR A 269 22.47 2.68 -9.94
N GLU A 270 23.39 3.45 -10.51
CA GLU A 270 24.42 4.12 -9.75
C GLU A 270 23.81 5.39 -9.20
N HIS A 271 23.59 5.38 -7.89
CA HIS A 271 23.07 6.52 -7.16
C HIS A 271 24.04 7.70 -7.37
N GLN A 272 23.74 8.57 -8.31
CA GLN A 272 24.21 9.93 -8.24
C GLN A 272 23.61 10.52 -6.98
N GLU A 273 24.44 10.87 -6.04
CA GLU A 273 23.98 11.31 -4.73
C GLU A 273 23.14 12.57 -4.92
N TYR A 274 21.80 12.42 -4.93
CA TYR A 274 20.91 13.57 -4.76
C TYR A 274 21.23 14.36 -3.48
N THR A 275 22.14 13.87 -2.65
CA THR A 275 22.74 14.58 -1.51
C THR A 275 23.62 15.76 -1.93
N GLU A 276 24.09 15.79 -3.20
CA GLU A 276 24.87 16.92 -3.75
C GLU A 276 24.03 17.89 -4.59
N ILE A 277 22.80 17.49 -4.99
CA ILE A 277 21.88 18.36 -5.70
C ILE A 277 21.08 19.18 -4.67
N ASP A 278 21.05 20.49 -4.85
CA ASP A 278 20.18 21.35 -4.04
C ASP A 278 18.73 20.90 -4.20
N ASP A 279 18.09 20.49 -3.10
CA ASP A 279 16.71 20.00 -3.07
C ASP A 279 15.72 21.03 -3.69
N SER A 280 16.08 22.33 -3.73
CA SER A 280 15.27 23.38 -4.36
C SER A 280 15.18 23.29 -5.89
N LEU A 281 16.08 22.51 -6.53
CA LEU A 281 16.12 22.30 -7.98
C LEU A 281 15.29 21.07 -8.41
N LEU A 282 14.88 20.24 -7.46
CA LEU A 282 14.14 19.00 -7.69
C LEU A 282 12.63 19.22 -7.50
N GLU A 283 11.86 18.91 -8.51
CA GLU A 283 10.38 18.95 -8.46
C GLU A 283 9.75 17.86 -9.32
N PHE A 284 8.48 17.54 -9.07
CA PHE A 284 7.72 16.67 -9.96
C PHE A 284 7.36 17.39 -11.25
N ARG A 285 7.88 16.89 -12.37
CA ARG A 285 7.64 17.40 -13.72
C ARG A 285 6.79 16.43 -14.51
N SER A 286 5.82 16.97 -15.27
CA SER A 286 4.92 16.16 -16.10
C SER A 286 5.57 15.83 -17.44
N PHE A 287 5.54 14.54 -17.78
CA PHE A 287 5.95 14.03 -19.09
C PHE A 287 4.75 13.72 -20.01
N GLY A 288 3.56 14.16 -19.62
CA GLY A 288 2.29 13.83 -20.30
C GLY A 288 1.58 12.63 -19.67
N ASN A 289 0.34 12.35 -20.08
CA ASN A 289 -0.43 11.17 -19.67
C ASN A 289 -0.47 10.91 -18.15
N ASP A 290 -0.57 11.96 -17.34
CA ASP A 290 -0.49 11.86 -15.88
C ASP A 290 0.77 11.16 -15.34
N HIS A 291 1.85 11.19 -16.14
CA HIS A 291 3.16 10.65 -15.79
C HIS A 291 4.07 11.76 -15.26
N TYR A 292 4.51 11.63 -14.01
CA TYR A 292 5.32 12.64 -13.32
C TYR A 292 6.61 12.02 -12.79
N VAL A 293 7.71 12.76 -12.94
CA VAL A 293 9.04 12.34 -12.50
C VAL A 293 9.68 13.43 -11.65
N TYR A 294 10.27 13.03 -10.53
CA TYR A 294 11.00 13.92 -9.64
C TYR A 294 12.42 14.12 -10.16
N CYS A 295 12.69 15.29 -10.74
CA CYS A 295 13.94 15.58 -11.45
C CYS A 295 14.25 17.07 -11.49
N THR A 296 15.50 17.38 -11.85
CA THR A 296 15.93 18.74 -12.17
C THR A 296 15.42 19.19 -13.55
N GLU A 297 15.52 20.48 -13.84
CA GLU A 297 15.19 21.06 -15.14
C GLU A 297 16.10 20.50 -16.27
N GLU A 298 17.35 20.22 -15.96
CA GLU A 298 18.32 19.66 -16.92
C GLU A 298 17.95 18.21 -17.26
N GLU A 299 17.66 17.37 -16.25
CA GLU A 299 17.21 15.99 -16.43
C GLU A 299 15.90 15.93 -17.19
N PHE A 300 14.93 16.83 -16.87
CA PHE A 300 13.67 16.93 -17.58
C PHE A 300 13.88 17.13 -19.09
N LYS A 301 14.72 18.09 -19.49
CA LYS A 301 15.03 18.33 -20.90
C LYS A 301 15.75 17.16 -21.56
N ALA A 302 16.63 16.49 -20.82
CA ALA A 302 17.40 15.35 -21.32
C ALA A 302 16.52 14.08 -21.50
N TRP A 303 15.46 13.92 -20.71
CA TRP A 303 14.60 12.73 -20.73
C TRP A 303 13.35 12.89 -21.62
N GLN A 304 13.08 14.07 -22.17
CA GLN A 304 12.02 14.31 -23.14
C GLN A 304 12.34 13.83 -24.58
N VAL A 305 13.54 13.29 -24.83
CA VAL A 305 14.03 12.93 -26.17
C VAL A 305 13.71 11.48 -26.52
#